data_5224b3d350020e9505eb64b49fd76dc1
#
_entry.id   5224b3d350020e9505eb64b49fd76dc1
#
_cell.length_a   1.000
_cell.length_b   1.000
_cell.length_c   1.000
_cell.angle_alpha   90.00
_cell.angle_beta   90.00
_cell.angle_gamma   90.00
#
_symmetry.space_group_name_H-M   'P 1'
#
loop_
_entity.id
_entity.type
_entity.pdbx_description
1 polymer ?
#
loop_
_entity_poly.entity_id
_entity_poly.type
_entity_poly.pdbx_seq_one_letter_code
_entity_poly.pdbx_strand_id
1 'polypeptide(L)' 'MENLSELITTLAKSLVDYPDQVKVTEVAGEQTAVFELHVAHEDLGKIIGKQGKTARAIRTILSASAAKLKKRVVLEIIE' A
#
# COMPACT_ATOMS: atom_id res chain seq x y z
N MET A 1 11.16 9.22 -6.27
CA MET A 1 10.65 8.46 -6.72
C MET A 1 9.50 8.43 -6.64
N GLU A 2 9.22 8.26 -7.34
CA GLU A 2 8.19 8.71 -7.72
C GLU A 2 7.15 7.80 -7.86
N ASN A 3 7.33 6.59 -7.85
CA ASN A 3 6.23 5.72 -8.15
C ASN A 3 5.90 4.86 -6.94
N LEU A 4 5.30 5.50 -5.93
CA LEU A 4 4.84 4.78 -4.74
C LEU A 4 3.77 3.75 -5.07
N SER A 5 2.95 4.06 -6.06
CA SER A 5 1.92 3.13 -6.51
C SER A 5 2.54 1.82 -6.98
N GLU A 6 3.61 1.90 -7.75
CA GLU A 6 4.31 0.72 -8.22
C GLU A 6 4.97 -0.05 -7.09
N LEU A 7 5.53 0.67 -6.13
CA LEU A 7 6.13 0.03 -4.97
C LEU A 7 5.08 -0.75 -4.17
N ILE A 8 3.94 -0.14 -3.93
CA ILE A 8 2.86 -0.81 -3.20
C ILE A 8 2.40 -2.04 -3.97
N THR A 9 2.24 -1.91 -5.29
CA THR A 9 1.81 -3.01 -6.12
C THR A 9 2.79 -4.17 -6.04
N THR A 10 4.07 -3.88 -6.14
CA THR A 10 5.11 -4.91 -6.08
C THR A 10 5.11 -5.62 -4.73
N LEU A 11 5.03 -4.84 -3.65
CA LEU A 11 5.01 -5.42 -2.32
C LEU A 11 3.78 -6.31 -2.13
N ALA A 12 2.62 -5.83 -2.54
CA ALA A 12 1.39 -6.60 -2.37
C ALA A 12 1.42 -7.89 -3.18
N LYS A 13 1.85 -7.81 -4.43
CA LYS A 13 1.91 -9.01 -5.27
C LYS A 13 2.85 -10.06 -4.73
N SER A 14 3.89 -9.65 -4.03
CA SER A 14 4.84 -10.61 -3.47
C SER A 14 4.31 -11.33 -2.23
N LEU A 15 3.23 -10.82 -1.65
CA LEU A 15 2.68 -11.35 -0.42
C LEU A 15 1.43 -12.21 -0.60
N VAL A 16 0.75 -12.07 -1.73
CA VAL A 16 -0.58 -12.67 -1.91
C VAL A 16 -0.55 -13.90 -2.80
N ASP A 17 -1.63 -14.69 -2.71
CA ASP A 17 -1.80 -15.86 -3.56
C ASP A 17 -2.46 -15.52 -4.88
N TYR A 18 -3.16 -14.40 -4.95
CA TYR A 18 -3.89 -13.99 -6.16
C TYR A 18 -3.37 -12.65 -6.64
N PRO A 19 -2.14 -12.62 -7.18
CA PRO A 19 -1.55 -11.33 -7.59
C PRO A 19 -2.31 -10.63 -8.70
N ASP A 20 -3.08 -11.37 -9.50
CA ASP A 20 -3.87 -10.78 -10.55
C ASP A 20 -4.95 -9.86 -10.01
N GLN A 21 -5.33 -10.01 -8.76
CA GLN A 21 -6.38 -9.20 -8.16
C GLN A 21 -5.86 -8.01 -7.39
N VAL A 22 -4.55 -7.81 -7.38
CA VAL A 22 -3.97 -6.64 -6.74
C VAL A 22 -4.21 -5.42 -7.62
N LYS A 23 -4.76 -4.37 -7.01
CA LYS A 23 -5.00 -3.13 -7.71
C LYS A 23 -4.74 -1.98 -6.75
N VAL A 24 -4.01 -0.98 -7.22
CA VAL A 24 -3.71 0.20 -6.42
C VAL A 24 -4.30 1.41 -7.12
N THR A 25 -5.06 2.20 -6.37
CA THR A 25 -5.65 3.43 -6.88
C THR A 25 -5.09 4.58 -6.07
N GLU A 26 -4.64 5.62 -6.73
CA GLU A 26 -4.10 6.79 -6.07
C GLU A 26 -5.06 7.95 -6.19
N VAL A 27 -5.36 8.57 -5.05
CA VAL A 27 -6.11 9.82 -5.02
C VAL A 27 -5.15 10.87 -4.50
N ALA A 28 -4.69 11.74 -5.40
CA ALA A 28 -3.65 12.70 -5.06
C ALA A 28 -4.23 14.08 -4.83
N GLY A 29 -3.83 14.71 -3.73
CA GLY A 29 -4.07 16.12 -3.47
C GLY A 29 -2.76 16.87 -3.56
N GLU A 30 -2.77 18.12 -3.14
CA GLU A 30 -1.57 18.95 -3.21
C GLU A 30 -0.48 18.45 -2.27
N GLN A 31 -0.86 18.08 -1.06
CA GLN A 31 0.11 17.67 -0.06
C GLN A 31 -0.15 16.29 0.50
N THR A 32 -1.25 15.66 0.11
CA THR A 32 -1.63 14.34 0.62
C THR A 32 -1.94 13.44 -0.55
N ALA A 33 -1.45 12.21 -0.48
CA ALA A 33 -1.82 11.18 -1.44
C ALA A 33 -2.39 10.00 -0.68
N VAL A 34 -3.54 9.50 -1.12
CA VAL A 34 -4.16 8.32 -0.53
C VAL A 34 -4.04 7.20 -1.54
N PHE A 35 -3.46 6.09 -1.11
CA PHE A 35 -3.35 4.91 -1.95
C PHE A 35 -4.33 3.87 -1.43
N GLU A 36 -5.22 3.43 -2.30
CA GLU A 36 -6.19 2.40 -1.97
C GLU A 36 -5.69 1.08 -2.55
N LEU A 37 -5.41 0.13 -1.68
CA LEU A 37 -4.92 -1.17 -2.09
C LEU A 37 -6.06 -2.17 -2.04
N HIS A 38 -6.35 -2.76 -3.20
CA HIS A 38 -7.37 -3.80 -3.34
C HIS A 38 -6.68 -5.13 -3.58
N VAL A 39 -7.10 -6.15 -2.85
CA VAL A 39 -6.60 -7.51 -3.03
C VAL A 39 -7.78 -8.47 -2.96
N ALA A 40 -7.55 -9.72 -3.33
CA ALA A 40 -8.57 -10.75 -3.15
C ALA A 40 -8.94 -10.83 -1.68
N HIS A 41 -10.22 -11.07 -1.41
CA HIS A 41 -10.68 -11.17 -0.04
C HIS A 41 -9.86 -12.19 0.76
N GLU A 42 -9.52 -13.31 0.13
CA GLU A 42 -8.76 -14.37 0.79
C GLU A 42 -7.35 -13.92 1.16
N ASP A 43 -6.86 -12.87 0.52
CA ASP A 43 -5.49 -12.40 0.75
C ASP A 43 -5.40 -11.27 1.76
N LEU A 44 -6.53 -10.77 2.25
CA LEU A 44 -6.53 -9.64 3.19
C LEU A 44 -5.65 -9.92 4.40
N GLY A 45 -5.77 -11.13 4.96
CA GLY A 45 -4.97 -11.48 6.12
C GLY A 45 -3.49 -11.45 5.86
N LYS A 46 -3.07 -11.75 4.63
CA LYS A 46 -1.65 -11.73 4.27
C LYS A 46 -1.12 -10.31 4.18
N ILE A 47 -1.95 -9.38 3.74
CA ILE A 47 -1.56 -7.97 3.66
C ILE A 47 -1.51 -7.34 5.04
N ILE A 48 -2.49 -7.66 5.88
CA ILE A 48 -2.55 -7.09 7.22
C ILE A 48 -1.46 -7.70 8.10
N GLY A 49 -1.31 -9.02 8.01
CA GLY A 49 -0.32 -9.74 8.78
C GLY A 49 -0.76 -9.98 10.21
N LYS A 50 0.01 -10.79 10.91
CA LYS A 50 -0.28 -11.12 12.29
C LYS A 50 -0.22 -9.85 13.13
N GLN A 51 -1.31 -9.56 13.82
CA GLN A 51 -1.40 -8.38 14.67
C GLN A 51 -1.16 -7.07 13.91
N GLY A 52 -1.43 -7.08 12.62
CA GLY A 52 -1.28 -5.88 11.79
C GLY A 52 0.15 -5.52 11.43
N LYS A 53 1.09 -6.43 11.66
CA LYS A 53 2.52 -6.09 11.51
C LYS A 53 2.92 -5.83 10.06
N THR A 54 2.37 -6.59 9.13
CA THR A 54 2.73 -6.41 7.71
C THR A 54 2.23 -5.07 7.20
N ALA A 55 0.97 -4.73 7.46
CA ALA A 55 0.43 -3.46 7.04
C ALA A 55 1.19 -2.30 7.68
N ARG A 56 1.56 -2.45 8.95
CA ARG A 56 2.32 -1.40 9.64
C ARG A 56 3.69 -1.23 9.01
N ALA A 57 4.36 -2.32 8.63
CA ALA A 57 5.66 -2.25 7.99
C ALA A 57 5.56 -1.53 6.64
N ILE A 58 4.53 -1.84 5.87
CA ILE A 58 4.32 -1.18 4.57
C ILE A 58 4.11 0.32 4.79
N ARG A 59 3.28 0.68 5.77
CA ARG A 59 3.03 2.09 6.07
C ARG A 59 4.29 2.81 6.50
N THR A 60 5.17 2.15 7.24
CA THR A 60 6.44 2.73 7.65
C THR A 60 7.33 3.03 6.46
N ILE A 61 7.40 2.10 5.52
CA ILE A 61 8.18 2.30 4.30
C ILE A 61 7.64 3.48 3.51
N LEU A 62 6.31 3.56 3.38
CA LEU A 62 5.69 4.65 2.63
C LEU A 62 5.91 5.99 3.30
N SER A 63 5.84 6.04 4.63
CA SER A 63 6.07 7.28 5.36
C SER A 63 7.48 7.79 5.15
N ALA A 64 8.47 6.88 5.16
CA ALA A 64 9.84 7.26 4.93
C ALA A 64 10.04 7.83 3.53
N SER A 65 9.40 7.20 2.54
CA SER A 65 9.47 7.69 1.16
C SER A 65 8.76 9.04 1.00
N ALA A 66 7.63 9.18 1.67
CA ALA A 66 6.84 10.41 1.59
C ALA A 66 7.58 11.59 2.19
N ALA A 67 8.37 11.36 3.22
CA ALA A 67 9.12 12.42 3.86
C ALA A 67 10.07 13.10 2.88
N LYS A 68 10.65 12.32 1.98
CA LYS A 68 11.54 12.89 0.95
C LYS A 68 10.77 13.78 -0.01
N LEU A 69 9.51 13.47 -0.24
CA LEU A 69 8.69 14.21 -1.18
C LEU A 69 7.95 15.36 -0.50
N LYS A 70 8.09 15.49 0.81
CA LYS A 70 7.39 16.49 1.61
C LYS A 70 5.88 16.38 1.44
N LYS A 71 5.40 15.13 1.36
CA LYS A 71 4.00 14.83 1.23
C LYS A 71 3.56 13.90 2.32
N ARG A 72 2.26 13.90 2.58
CA ARG A 72 1.65 12.95 3.48
C ARG A 72 1.06 11.82 2.67
N VAL A 73 1.40 10.60 3.01
CA VAL A 73 0.91 9.44 2.29
C VAL A 73 0.09 8.57 3.23
N VAL A 74 -1.09 8.20 2.78
CA VAL A 74 -2.00 7.34 3.54
C VAL A 74 -2.25 6.09 2.71
N LEU A 75 -2.17 4.93 3.36
CA LEU A 75 -2.50 3.66 2.73
C LEU A 75 -3.79 3.12 3.31
N GLU A 76 -4.77 2.87 2.45
CA GLU A 76 -6.02 2.23 2.85
C GLU A 76 -6.09 0.86 2.22
N ILE A 77 -6.39 -0.14 3.01
CA ILE A 77 -6.55 -1.51 2.54
C ILE A 77 -8.04 -1.77 2.40
N ILE A 78 -8.47 -2.04 1.17
CA ILE A 78 -9.89 -2.15 0.84
C ILE A 78 -10.27 -3.61 0.77
N GLU A 79 -11.36 -3.95 1.44
CA GLU A 79 -11.89 -5.31 1.38
C GLU A 79 -12.68 -5.59 0.13
#